data_9e6340d4c5886ffcfb5594d038c70d6c
#
_entry.id   9e6340d4c5886ffcfb5594d038c70d6c
#
_cell.length_a   1.000
_cell.length_b   1.000
_cell.length_c   1.000
_cell.angle_alpha   90.00
_cell.angle_beta   90.00
_cell.angle_gamma   90.00
#
_symmetry.space_group_name_H-M   'P 1'
#
loop_
_entity.id
_entity.type
_entity.pdbx_description
1 polymer ?
#
loop_
_entity_poly.entity_id
_entity_poly.type
_entity_poly.pdbx_seq_one_letter_code
_entity_poly.pdbx_strand_id
1 'polypeptide(L)'
;ILGYFGYMAQQTGTLWENYAPESAERGSHSRPNFVGWTGLVPIAVLFEYVFGIRPDYVRNRIVWQIRRTERHGVEHYPFGEADVTLICAQHCAGERPEVTVESSIPVTVEVHCGADVFEVRSR
;
A
#
# COMPACT_ATOMS: atom_id res chain seq x y z
N ILE A 1 -3.60 -0.74 15.68
CA ILE A 1 -4.22 0.41 14.97
C ILE A 1 -5.05 -0.03 13.76
N LEU A 2 -4.55 -0.98 12.97
CA LEU A 2 -5.33 -1.52 11.84
C LEU A 2 -6.60 -2.22 12.29
N GLY A 3 -6.57 -2.93 13.43
CA GLY A 3 -7.75 -3.58 13.99
C GLY A 3 -8.86 -2.59 14.37
N TYR A 4 -8.50 -1.44 14.92
CA TYR A 4 -9.47 -0.38 15.24
C TYR A 4 -10.13 0.19 13.97
N PHE A 5 -9.32 0.57 12.98
CA PHE A 5 -9.85 1.12 11.74
C PHE A 5 -10.66 0.07 10.95
N GLY A 6 -10.25 -1.18 10.95
CA GLY A 6 -11.02 -2.27 10.34
C GLY A 6 -12.38 -2.47 11.00
N TYR A 7 -12.43 -2.43 12.32
CA TYR A 7 -13.69 -2.49 13.08
C TYR A 7 -14.62 -1.32 12.73
N MET A 8 -14.09 -0.09 12.71
CA MET A 8 -14.88 1.09 12.38
C MET A 8 -15.42 1.05 10.94
N ALA A 9 -14.60 0.65 9.97
CA ALA A 9 -15.03 0.52 8.59
C ALA A 9 -16.10 -0.57 8.41
N GLN A 10 -15.99 -1.68 9.14
CA GLN A 10 -16.98 -2.77 9.12
C GLN A 10 -18.33 -2.35 9.69
N GLN A 11 -18.32 -1.55 10.77
CA GLN A 11 -19.55 -1.06 11.40
C GLN A 11 -20.25 0.03 10.61
N THR A 12 -19.50 0.90 9.96
CA THR A 12 -20.03 2.11 9.33
C THR A 12 -20.01 2.09 7.80
N GLY A 13 -19.32 1.13 7.18
CA GLY A 13 -19.14 1.04 5.74
C GLY A 13 -18.15 2.05 5.17
N THR A 14 -17.53 2.90 6.01
CA THR A 14 -16.52 3.89 5.61
C THR A 14 -15.66 4.29 6.81
N LEU A 15 -14.60 5.05 6.56
CA LEU A 15 -13.82 5.72 7.60
C LEU A 15 -14.16 7.20 7.57
N TRP A 16 -14.39 7.78 8.73
CA TRP A 16 -14.70 9.20 8.87
C TRP A 16 -13.49 10.00 9.35
N GLU A 17 -13.52 11.29 9.06
CA GLU A 17 -12.48 12.24 9.50
C GLU A 17 -12.31 12.26 11.01
N ASN A 18 -13.41 12.19 11.75
CA ASN A 18 -13.44 12.09 13.20
C ASN A 18 -14.45 11.04 13.64
N TYR A 19 -14.24 10.46 14.82
CA TYR A 19 -15.13 9.48 15.42
C TYR A 19 -15.63 9.97 16.77
N ALA A 20 -16.84 9.56 17.13
CA ALA A 20 -17.35 9.77 18.47
C ALA A 20 -16.54 8.94 19.47
N PRO A 21 -16.23 9.45 20.69
CA PRO A 21 -15.32 8.78 21.61
C PRO A 21 -15.73 7.38 22.07
N GLU A 22 -17.01 7.12 22.16
CA GLU A 22 -17.56 5.90 22.78
C GLU A 22 -18.43 5.06 21.85
N SER A 23 -18.51 5.40 20.55
CA SER A 23 -19.34 4.68 19.60
C SER A 23 -18.75 4.63 18.21
N ALA A 24 -19.23 3.70 17.38
CA ALA A 24 -18.81 3.59 15.98
C ALA A 24 -19.58 4.58 15.10
N GLU A 25 -19.51 5.85 15.46
CA GLU A 25 -20.17 6.93 14.77
C GLU A 25 -19.17 8.04 14.43
N ARG A 26 -19.51 8.88 13.47
CA ARG A 26 -18.70 10.04 13.16
C ARG A 26 -18.66 11.01 14.35
N GLY A 27 -17.56 11.74 14.49
CA GLY A 27 -17.45 12.84 15.45
C GLY A 27 -18.38 14.01 15.06
N SER A 28 -18.63 14.92 16.01
CA SER A 28 -19.59 16.00 15.85
C SER A 28 -19.29 16.98 14.70
N HIS A 29 -18.02 17.10 14.28
CA HIS A 29 -17.59 18.00 13.22
C HIS A 29 -17.27 17.31 11.90
N SER A 30 -17.43 15.99 11.81
CA SER A 30 -17.12 15.24 10.61
C SER A 30 -18.26 15.32 9.58
N ARG A 31 -17.90 15.37 8.30
CA ARG A 31 -18.87 15.22 7.22
C ARG A 31 -19.30 13.77 7.11
N PRO A 32 -20.61 13.47 6.89
CA PRO A 32 -21.05 12.12 6.58
C PRO A 32 -20.33 11.58 5.34
N ASN A 33 -19.85 10.34 5.41
CA ASN A 33 -19.18 9.65 4.30
C ASN A 33 -17.92 10.32 3.77
N PHE A 34 -17.28 11.16 4.58
CA PHE A 34 -16.01 11.78 4.24
C PHE A 34 -14.87 11.17 5.05
N VAL A 35 -13.90 10.60 4.35
CA VAL A 35 -12.79 9.84 4.97
C VAL A 35 -11.72 10.77 5.57
N GLY A 36 -11.28 11.78 4.83
CA GLY A 36 -10.27 12.73 5.28
C GLY A 36 -8.95 12.06 5.71
N TRP A 37 -8.29 12.67 6.68
CA TRP A 37 -7.00 12.21 7.20
C TRP A 37 -7.08 10.83 7.88
N THR A 38 -8.20 10.49 8.49
CA THR A 38 -8.40 9.21 9.17
C THR A 38 -8.23 8.02 8.23
N GLY A 39 -8.63 8.15 6.97
CA GLY A 39 -8.48 7.09 5.98
C GLY A 39 -7.05 6.92 5.47
N LEU A 40 -6.21 7.95 5.53
CA LEU A 40 -4.83 7.89 5.05
C LEU A 40 -3.93 7.02 5.92
N VAL A 41 -4.14 7.02 7.24
CA VAL A 41 -3.29 6.27 8.18
C VAL A 41 -3.33 4.76 7.92
N PRO A 42 -4.50 4.09 7.88
CA PRO A 42 -4.53 2.65 7.61
C PRO A 42 -4.06 2.29 6.20
N ILE A 43 -4.26 3.14 5.21
CA ILE A 43 -3.76 2.93 3.85
C ILE A 43 -2.24 2.96 3.82
N ALA A 44 -1.61 3.97 4.43
CA ALA A 44 -0.16 4.08 4.50
C ALA A 44 0.47 2.90 5.24
N VAL A 45 -0.11 2.50 6.38
CA VAL A 45 0.35 1.33 7.16
C VAL A 45 0.22 0.05 6.34
N LEU A 46 -0.88 -0.13 5.62
CA LEU A 46 -1.10 -1.30 4.78
C LEU A 46 -0.03 -1.42 3.69
N PHE A 47 0.25 -0.35 2.95
CA PHE A 47 1.26 -0.38 1.89
C PHE A 47 2.67 -0.58 2.44
N GLU A 48 3.06 0.17 3.46
CA GLU A 48 4.43 0.13 3.97
C GLU A 48 4.73 -1.14 4.76
N TYR A 49 3.86 -1.55 5.67
CA TYR A 49 4.15 -2.64 6.61
C TYR A 49 3.57 -3.99 6.23
N VAL A 50 2.47 -4.04 5.51
CA VAL A 50 1.86 -5.30 5.08
C VAL A 50 2.36 -5.71 3.70
N PHE A 51 2.30 -4.83 2.72
CA PHE A 51 2.77 -5.12 1.36
C PHE A 51 4.25 -4.81 1.15
N GLY A 52 4.87 -4.02 2.02
CA GLY A 52 6.27 -3.67 1.94
C GLY A 52 6.61 -2.65 0.85
N ILE A 53 5.63 -1.90 0.37
CA ILE A 53 5.77 -0.93 -0.71
C ILE A 53 5.86 0.47 -0.12
N ARG A 54 6.91 1.20 -0.47
CA ARG A 54 7.06 2.61 -0.08
C ARG A 54 7.64 3.43 -1.22
N PRO A 55 7.22 4.70 -1.36
CA PRO A 55 7.82 5.59 -2.33
C PRO A 55 9.15 6.16 -1.79
N ASP A 56 10.11 6.32 -2.70
CA ASP A 56 11.34 7.05 -2.42
C ASP A 56 11.43 8.19 -3.45
N TYR A 57 10.87 9.33 -3.12
CA TYR A 57 10.82 10.48 -4.01
C TYR A 57 12.18 11.14 -4.21
N VAL A 58 13.09 10.99 -3.27
CA VAL A 58 14.45 11.54 -3.36
C VAL A 58 15.23 10.88 -4.48
N ARG A 59 15.14 9.54 -4.57
CA ARG A 59 15.77 8.76 -5.62
C ARG A 59 14.88 8.48 -6.82
N ASN A 60 13.63 8.97 -6.78
CA ASN A 60 12.62 8.78 -7.81
C ASN A 60 12.37 7.31 -8.16
N ARG A 61 12.16 6.49 -7.13
CA ARG A 61 11.86 5.07 -7.27
C ARG A 61 10.89 4.59 -6.22
N ILE A 62 10.33 3.41 -6.47
CA ILE A 62 9.54 2.67 -5.49
C ILE A 62 10.44 1.62 -4.87
N VAL A 63 10.40 1.47 -3.55
CA VAL A 63 11.10 0.41 -2.83
C VAL A 63 10.09 -0.63 -2.40
N TRP A 64 10.29 -1.87 -2.81
CA TRP A 64 9.39 -2.97 -2.50
C TRP A 64 10.13 -4.07 -1.76
N GLN A 65 9.78 -4.29 -0.49
CA GLN A 65 10.26 -5.41 0.31
C GLN A 65 9.31 -6.58 0.17
N ILE A 66 9.76 -7.66 -0.48
CA ILE A 66 8.97 -8.88 -0.67
C ILE A 66 9.31 -9.86 0.43
N ARG A 67 8.29 -10.20 1.24
CA ARG A 67 8.42 -11.15 2.35
C ARG A 67 7.55 -12.38 2.17
N ARG A 68 6.68 -12.37 1.17
CA ARG A 68 5.73 -13.45 0.89
C ARG A 68 6.18 -14.25 -0.32
N THR A 69 5.84 -15.54 -0.33
CA THR A 69 6.15 -16.44 -1.44
C THR A 69 4.97 -16.66 -2.38
N GLU A 70 3.74 -16.38 -1.95
CA GLU A 70 2.57 -16.42 -2.80
C GLU A 70 2.53 -15.26 -3.80
N ARG A 71 1.74 -15.42 -4.85
CA ARG A 71 1.49 -14.33 -5.79
C ARG A 71 0.77 -13.20 -5.09
N HIS A 72 1.33 -12.00 -5.15
CA HIS A 72 0.77 -10.81 -4.53
C HIS A 72 1.23 -9.55 -5.25
N GLY A 73 0.62 -8.44 -4.91
CA GLY A 73 0.99 -7.15 -5.49
C GLY A 73 -0.11 -6.11 -5.27
N VAL A 74 -0.03 -5.05 -6.04
CA VAL A 74 -1.00 -3.95 -6.00
C VAL A 74 -1.23 -3.42 -7.41
N GLU A 75 -2.48 -3.11 -7.70
CA GLU A 75 -2.87 -2.43 -8.93
C GLU A 75 -3.16 -0.96 -8.63
N HIS A 76 -2.85 -0.10 -9.58
CA HIS A 76 -3.14 1.34 -9.48
C HIS A 76 -2.52 2.02 -8.27
N TYR A 77 -1.27 1.66 -7.94
CA TYR A 77 -0.52 2.34 -6.90
C TYR A 77 -0.07 3.72 -7.39
N PRO A 78 -0.47 4.80 -6.71
CA PRO A 78 -0.09 6.15 -7.15
C PRO A 78 1.36 6.46 -6.73
N PHE A 79 2.18 6.85 -7.70
CA PHE A 79 3.55 7.31 -7.47
C PHE A 79 3.77 8.63 -8.23
N GLY A 80 3.63 9.77 -7.53
CA GLY A 80 3.59 11.06 -8.19
C GLY A 80 2.41 11.13 -9.16
N GLU A 81 2.68 11.36 -10.42
CA GLU A 81 1.68 11.33 -11.51
C GLU A 81 1.55 9.96 -12.17
N ALA A 82 2.37 8.99 -11.76
CA ALA A 82 2.34 7.65 -12.32
C ALA A 82 1.25 6.79 -11.66
N ASP A 83 0.62 5.96 -12.46
CA ASP A 83 -0.26 4.88 -12.03
C ASP A 83 0.52 3.58 -12.23
N VAL A 84 0.86 2.90 -11.14
CA VAL A 84 1.80 1.78 -11.16
C VAL A 84 1.12 0.51 -10.69
N THR A 85 1.27 -0.57 -11.45
CA THR A 85 0.86 -1.92 -11.07
C THR A 85 2.09 -2.77 -10.83
N LEU A 86 2.17 -3.36 -9.64
CA LEU A 86 3.27 -4.19 -9.16
C LEU A 86 2.76 -5.58 -8.86
N ILE A 87 3.29 -6.60 -9.52
CA ILE A 87 2.91 -8.00 -9.32
C ILE A 87 4.16 -8.83 -9.07
N CYS A 88 4.16 -9.58 -7.97
CA CYS A 88 5.15 -10.59 -7.66
C CYS A 88 4.53 -11.97 -7.90
N ALA A 89 5.14 -12.77 -8.77
CA ALA A 89 4.69 -14.12 -9.03
C ALA A 89 4.97 -15.03 -7.82
N GLN A 90 4.26 -16.14 -7.74
CA GLN A 90 4.55 -17.17 -6.75
C GLN A 90 5.97 -17.69 -6.95
N HIS A 91 6.71 -17.84 -5.86
CA HIS A 91 8.10 -18.32 -5.87
C HIS A 91 8.39 -19.13 -4.63
N CYS A 92 9.51 -19.85 -4.63
CA CYS A 92 9.99 -20.58 -3.45
C CYS A 92 10.85 -19.68 -2.57
N ALA A 93 10.87 -19.95 -1.27
CA ALA A 93 11.75 -19.25 -0.35
C ALA A 93 13.22 -19.41 -0.78
N GLY A 94 13.96 -18.30 -0.81
CA GLY A 94 15.36 -18.28 -1.25
C GLY A 94 15.57 -18.11 -2.75
N GLU A 95 14.51 -18.14 -3.55
CA GLU A 95 14.57 -17.84 -4.99
C GLU A 95 14.27 -16.37 -5.27
N ARG A 96 14.88 -15.84 -6.32
CA ARG A 96 14.54 -14.49 -6.80
C ARG A 96 13.16 -14.52 -7.44
N PRO A 97 12.19 -13.76 -6.93
CA PRO A 97 10.86 -13.72 -7.51
C PRO A 97 10.84 -13.05 -8.88
N GLU A 98 9.90 -13.46 -9.72
CA GLU A 98 9.58 -12.74 -10.94
C GLU A 98 8.64 -11.59 -10.59
N VAL A 99 9.08 -10.37 -10.88
CA VAL A 99 8.35 -9.14 -10.58
C VAL A 99 8.00 -8.45 -11.91
N THR A 100 6.71 -8.15 -12.07
CA THR A 100 6.20 -7.38 -13.20
C THR A 100 5.81 -5.99 -12.73
N VAL A 101 6.26 -4.98 -13.47
CA VAL A 101 5.94 -3.57 -13.20
C VAL A 101 5.35 -2.96 -14.46
N GLU A 102 4.14 -2.43 -14.35
CA GLU A 102 3.47 -1.68 -15.40
C GLU A 102 3.18 -0.28 -14.90
N SER A 103 3.41 0.72 -15.71
CA SER A 103 3.20 2.11 -15.30
C SER A 103 2.85 3.01 -16.48
N SER A 104 2.03 4.02 -16.21
CA SER A 104 1.70 5.05 -17.20
C SER A 104 2.89 5.95 -17.56
N ILE A 105 3.87 6.06 -16.68
CA ILE A 105 5.10 6.82 -16.84
C ILE A 105 6.27 5.91 -16.44
N PRO A 106 7.45 6.00 -17.08
CA PRO A 106 8.59 5.16 -16.70
C PRO A 106 8.95 5.28 -15.23
N VAL A 107 9.00 4.14 -14.53
CA VAL A 107 9.27 4.05 -13.09
C VAL A 107 10.28 2.92 -12.85
N THR A 108 11.19 3.12 -11.90
CA THR A 108 12.10 2.09 -11.41
C THR A 108 11.63 1.60 -10.06
N VAL A 109 11.60 0.28 -9.88
CA VAL A 109 11.28 -0.38 -8.62
C VAL A 109 12.52 -1.10 -8.11
N GLU A 110 12.94 -0.75 -6.89
CA GLU A 110 14.01 -1.44 -6.18
C GLU A 110 13.38 -2.55 -5.33
N VAL A 111 13.67 -3.80 -5.67
CA VAL A 111 13.08 -4.96 -5.02
C VAL A 111 14.08 -5.56 -4.04
N HIS A 112 13.64 -5.73 -2.79
CA HIS A 112 14.38 -6.40 -1.73
C HIS A 112 13.67 -7.71 -1.39
N CYS A 113 14.33 -8.83 -1.62
CA CYS A 113 13.82 -10.15 -1.28
C CYS A 113 14.89 -10.92 -0.48
N GLY A 114 14.75 -10.97 0.84
CA GLY A 114 15.79 -11.48 1.71
C GLY A 114 17.07 -10.66 1.61
N ALA A 115 18.20 -11.29 1.28
CA ALA A 115 19.46 -10.62 1.05
C ALA A 115 19.65 -10.17 -0.41
N ASP A 116 18.72 -10.51 -1.30
CA ASP A 116 18.78 -10.17 -2.72
C ASP A 116 18.16 -8.79 -2.96
N VAL A 117 18.86 -7.94 -3.71
CA VAL A 117 18.40 -6.60 -4.08
C VAL A 117 18.58 -6.45 -5.59
N PHE A 118 17.51 -6.12 -6.29
CA PHE A 118 17.55 -5.92 -7.73
C PHE A 118 16.56 -4.83 -8.17
N GLU A 119 16.75 -4.32 -9.36
CA GLU A 119 15.91 -3.28 -9.94
C GLU A 119 15.05 -3.83 -11.08
N VAL A 120 13.80 -3.40 -11.14
CA VAL A 120 12.86 -3.69 -12.22
C VAL A 120 12.37 -2.36 -12.79
N ARG A 121 12.47 -2.21 -14.09
CA ARG A 121 11.92 -1.02 -14.78
C ARG A 121 10.54 -1.35 -15.32
N SER A 122 9.66 -0.36 -15.27
CA SER A 122 8.31 -0.47 -15.83
C SER A 122 8.34 -0.67 -17.35
N ARG A 123 7.33 -1.37 -17.80
CA ARG A 123 7.06 -1.53 -19.23
C ARG A 123 6.23 -0.38 -19.76
#